data_2ec2cbcecd1b1da2f9a69e66ee9995f1
#
_entry.id   2ec2cbcecd1b1da2f9a69e66ee9995f1
#
_cell.length_a   1.000
_cell.length_b   1.000
_cell.length_c   1.000
_cell.angle_alpha   90.00
_cell.angle_beta   90.00
_cell.angle_gamma   90.00
#
_symmetry.space_group_name_H-M   'P 1'
#
loop_
_entity.id
_entity.type
_entity.pdbx_description
1 polymer ?
#
loop_
_entity_poly.entity_id
_entity_poly.type
_entity_poly.pdbx_seq_one_letter_code
_entity_poly.pdbx_strand_id
1 'polypeptide(L)'
;MPLVPAFLQPAAAQPVPQVKNIIYMVADGMSPSVHPLAQEFSLLMRNRSTIWHDLLAQPETVRGLYDMAALNSMVTDSSSASTSWATGSRIFNAQVNVLPDGTALTPITHLARDKGKRIGLVTTCTCTHATPAGFTAISKRRDDEEGIGDQYRRIADIVLGGGRKFFDPKLRKDKKDAYGEFRNDGFTVCLDKKALQAAGGARKILGLFADGHLPFTVDHQASPALQAEVPTLAEMATTALDFLDRSSPNGFLIQIEGGRVDHGAHNNDAAAMLWDQLAFDDTVRVALDFAQRKGETLVVLCTDHGNSNPGLFGVGTEYVDSNKAFARLAGFKGSYVALAKQFGQDLEYKVKPGDTLRLPDPRSVQDIVRALSGIGIAYREAWAICEGLARLGPVNLNKQFEKLSSILGQVFANHTGIGWVGSTHTSDYVITTAVGPGASQFAGLVRNTDVFHKLTRLMGFEFKNPSMDAETARKYAAAIPPRERPDWA
;
A
#
# COMPACT_ATOMS: atom_id res chain seq x y z
N MET A 1 29.64 -23.86 -8.03
CA MET A 1 29.63 -22.73 -7.10
C MET A 1 30.46 -21.61 -7.73
N PRO A 2 29.94 -20.40 -7.94
CA PRO A 2 30.76 -19.29 -8.34
C PRO A 2 31.73 -18.96 -7.19
N LEU A 3 33.01 -18.83 -7.51
CA LEU A 3 34.05 -18.43 -6.58
C LEU A 3 33.76 -16.97 -6.13
N VAL A 4 33.29 -16.81 -4.90
CA VAL A 4 33.20 -15.49 -4.28
C VAL A 4 34.62 -15.05 -3.93
N PRO A 5 35.10 -13.91 -4.43
CA PRO A 5 36.46 -13.45 -4.13
C PRO A 5 36.68 -13.30 -2.61
N ALA A 6 37.89 -13.60 -2.14
CA ALA A 6 38.23 -13.61 -0.70
C ALA A 6 37.97 -12.26 0.04
N PHE A 7 37.95 -11.14 -0.68
CA PHE A 7 37.64 -9.82 -0.10
C PHE A 7 36.13 -9.59 0.19
N LEU A 8 35.26 -10.53 -0.22
CA LEU A 8 33.84 -10.54 0.09
C LEU A 8 33.49 -11.50 1.25
N GLN A 9 34.47 -11.92 2.06
CA GLN A 9 34.16 -12.68 3.26
C GLN A 9 33.32 -11.82 4.23
N PRO A 10 32.21 -12.35 4.75
CA PRO A 10 31.41 -11.60 5.70
C PRO A 10 32.25 -11.28 6.94
N ALA A 11 32.21 -10.03 7.38
CA ALA A 11 32.76 -9.64 8.69
C ALA A 11 32.17 -10.56 9.77
N ALA A 12 32.95 -10.83 10.85
CA ALA A 12 32.49 -11.64 11.95
C ALA A 12 31.12 -11.12 12.43
N ALA A 13 30.16 -12.05 12.57
CA ALA A 13 28.79 -11.72 12.94
C ALA A 13 28.78 -10.95 14.29
N GLN A 14 28.49 -9.67 14.26
CA GLN A 14 28.24 -8.89 15.48
C GLN A 14 26.97 -9.43 16.17
N PRO A 15 26.91 -9.42 17.50
CA PRO A 15 25.69 -9.76 18.20
C PRO A 15 24.51 -8.94 17.67
N VAL A 16 23.41 -9.61 17.33
CA VAL A 16 22.20 -8.92 16.85
C VAL A 16 21.58 -8.17 18.02
N PRO A 17 21.48 -6.83 17.98
CA PRO A 17 20.87 -6.08 19.07
C PRO A 17 19.39 -6.45 19.20
N GLN A 18 18.90 -6.56 20.43
CA GLN A 18 17.46 -6.68 20.66
C GLN A 18 16.82 -5.30 20.56
N VAL A 19 15.67 -5.23 19.89
CA VAL A 19 14.90 -3.99 19.73
C VAL A 19 13.58 -4.09 20.49
N LYS A 20 13.23 -3.01 21.16
CA LYS A 20 11.98 -2.92 21.91
C LYS A 20 10.80 -2.68 20.99
N ASN A 21 10.92 -1.75 20.04
CA ASN A 21 9.87 -1.35 19.16
C ASN A 21 10.28 -1.54 17.69
N ILE A 22 9.36 -2.00 16.87
CA ILE A 22 9.54 -2.10 15.42
C ILE A 22 8.39 -1.39 14.74
N ILE A 23 8.73 -0.40 13.89
CA ILE A 23 7.82 0.28 12.98
C ILE A 23 8.15 -0.20 11.56
N TYR A 24 7.26 -1.01 10.99
CA TYR A 24 7.39 -1.55 9.64
C TYR A 24 6.47 -0.76 8.70
N MET A 25 7.05 0.05 7.82
CA MET A 25 6.32 0.97 6.96
C MET A 25 6.33 0.49 5.51
N VAL A 26 5.15 0.43 4.89
CA VAL A 26 4.97 -0.08 3.52
C VAL A 26 4.30 0.99 2.66
N ALA A 27 4.99 1.47 1.61
CA ALA A 27 4.38 2.22 0.51
C ALA A 27 3.93 1.20 -0.54
N ASP A 28 2.69 0.72 -0.47
CA ASP A 28 2.16 -0.33 -1.34
C ASP A 28 2.30 0.06 -2.81
N GLY A 29 2.80 -0.85 -3.64
CA GLY A 29 2.91 -0.68 -5.09
C GLY A 29 3.89 0.39 -5.57
N MET A 30 4.80 0.86 -4.69
CA MET A 30 5.76 1.90 -5.04
C MET A 30 6.89 1.36 -5.92
N SER A 31 6.75 1.46 -7.24
CA SER A 31 7.85 1.19 -8.16
C SER A 31 9.07 2.07 -7.88
N PRO A 32 10.30 1.63 -8.18
CA PRO A 32 11.51 2.42 -7.94
C PRO A 32 11.48 3.83 -8.54
N SER A 33 10.78 4.01 -9.67
CA SER A 33 10.61 5.31 -10.34
C SER A 33 9.68 6.27 -9.60
N VAL A 34 8.80 5.78 -8.73
CA VAL A 34 7.90 6.66 -7.94
C VAL A 34 8.70 7.51 -6.96
N HIS A 35 9.81 6.98 -6.44
CA HIS A 35 10.64 7.70 -5.48
C HIS A 35 11.18 9.04 -6.02
N PRO A 36 11.91 9.10 -7.18
CA PRO A 36 12.33 10.37 -7.75
C PRO A 36 11.15 11.24 -8.21
N LEU A 37 10.06 10.67 -8.73
CA LEU A 37 8.88 11.43 -9.09
C LEU A 37 8.25 12.14 -7.88
N ALA A 38 8.15 11.45 -6.75
CA ALA A 38 7.64 12.02 -5.50
C ALA A 38 8.57 13.12 -4.96
N GLN A 39 9.90 12.96 -5.09
CA GLN A 39 10.87 13.99 -4.76
C GLN A 39 10.63 15.27 -5.56
N GLU A 40 10.56 15.18 -6.88
CA GLU A 40 10.31 16.35 -7.74
C GLU A 40 8.92 16.95 -7.50
N PHE A 41 7.92 16.11 -7.25
CA PHE A 41 6.58 16.58 -6.93
C PHE A 41 6.52 17.29 -5.56
N SER A 42 7.28 16.84 -4.57
CA SER A 42 7.40 17.52 -3.28
C SER A 42 8.08 18.89 -3.42
N LEU A 43 9.15 18.98 -4.21
CA LEU A 43 9.79 20.24 -4.52
C LEU A 43 8.83 21.20 -5.23
N LEU A 44 8.07 20.72 -6.20
CA LEU A 44 7.07 21.50 -6.93
C LEU A 44 5.94 22.01 -6.04
N MET A 45 5.36 21.14 -5.20
CA MET A 45 4.12 21.43 -4.45
C MET A 45 4.37 22.00 -3.05
N ARG A 46 5.52 21.69 -2.44
CA ARG A 46 5.81 21.96 -1.04
C ARG A 46 7.10 22.73 -0.81
N ASN A 47 7.89 22.97 -1.86
CA ASN A 47 9.21 23.60 -1.83
C ASN A 47 10.15 22.94 -0.78
N ARG A 48 10.06 21.63 -0.62
CA ARG A 48 10.92 20.84 0.27
C ARG A 48 11.16 19.45 -0.29
N SER A 49 12.30 18.86 0.09
CA SER A 49 12.65 17.47 -0.17
C SER A 49 11.67 16.51 0.52
N THR A 50 11.52 15.31 -0.02
CA THR A 50 10.87 14.21 0.71
C THR A 50 11.83 13.69 1.80
N ILE A 51 11.24 13.21 2.89
CA ILE A 51 11.98 12.67 4.03
C ILE A 51 12.74 11.41 3.62
N TRP A 52 12.12 10.55 2.84
CA TRP A 52 12.76 9.32 2.40
C TRP A 52 13.95 9.60 1.47
N HIS A 53 13.85 10.61 0.59
CA HIS A 53 14.99 11.04 -0.22
C HIS A 53 16.15 11.55 0.67
N ASP A 54 15.85 12.38 1.65
CA ASP A 54 16.87 12.90 2.58
C ASP A 54 17.53 11.77 3.38
N LEU A 55 16.75 10.75 3.81
CA LEU A 55 17.30 9.55 4.45
C LEU A 55 18.27 8.81 3.53
N LEU A 56 17.95 8.67 2.24
CA LEU A 56 18.84 8.01 1.29
C LEU A 56 20.17 8.76 1.12
N ALA A 57 20.23 10.03 1.44
CA ALA A 57 21.46 10.84 1.41
C ALA A 57 22.28 10.74 2.71
N GLN A 58 21.69 10.28 3.83
CA GLN A 58 22.39 10.20 5.12
C GLN A 58 23.33 8.98 5.17
N PRO A 59 24.60 9.13 5.60
CA PRO A 59 25.55 8.02 5.68
C PRO A 59 25.10 6.88 6.60
N GLU A 60 24.42 7.19 7.71
CA GLU A 60 23.99 6.25 8.74
C GLU A 60 22.76 5.43 8.31
N THR A 61 22.08 5.84 7.26
CA THR A 61 20.91 5.14 6.75
C THR A 61 21.31 3.86 6.01
N VAL A 62 20.75 2.75 6.42
CA VAL A 62 20.94 1.47 5.75
C VAL A 62 20.01 1.38 4.53
N ARG A 63 20.60 1.06 3.39
CA ARG A 63 19.93 0.93 2.10
C ARG A 63 20.01 -0.49 1.61
N GLY A 64 18.91 -0.99 1.06
CA GLY A 64 18.84 -2.30 0.47
C GLY A 64 17.80 -2.38 -0.65
N LEU A 65 17.74 -3.55 -1.25
CA LEU A 65 16.72 -3.93 -2.22
C LEU A 65 16.03 -5.19 -1.73
N TYR A 66 14.72 -5.28 -1.91
CA TYR A 66 13.97 -6.52 -1.67
C TYR A 66 13.71 -7.28 -2.98
N ASP A 67 13.92 -8.59 -2.94
CA ASP A 67 13.47 -9.55 -3.95
C ASP A 67 12.06 -10.02 -3.56
N MET A 68 11.06 -9.54 -4.30
CA MET A 68 9.64 -9.67 -3.98
C MET A 68 8.91 -10.62 -4.94
N ALA A 69 9.24 -11.90 -4.94
CA ALA A 69 8.53 -12.90 -5.74
C ALA A 69 7.53 -13.69 -4.88
N ALA A 70 6.41 -14.12 -5.49
CA ALA A 70 5.50 -15.13 -4.95
C ALA A 70 6.00 -16.54 -5.21
N LEU A 71 5.35 -17.56 -4.64
CA LEU A 71 5.71 -18.96 -4.87
C LEU A 71 5.36 -19.43 -6.30
N ASN A 72 4.31 -18.88 -6.88
CA ASN A 72 3.79 -19.23 -8.21
C ASN A 72 4.09 -18.19 -9.31
N SER A 73 4.74 -17.08 -8.98
CA SER A 73 4.96 -15.99 -9.94
C SER A 73 6.16 -15.13 -9.56
N MET A 74 6.87 -14.62 -10.55
CA MET A 74 7.85 -13.55 -10.34
C MET A 74 7.19 -12.24 -9.93
N VAL A 75 5.93 -12.04 -10.32
CA VAL A 75 5.11 -10.89 -9.92
C VAL A 75 4.27 -11.29 -8.72
N THR A 76 4.51 -10.66 -7.58
CA THR A 76 3.77 -10.91 -6.35
C THR A 76 2.54 -10.01 -6.25
N ASP A 77 1.51 -10.47 -5.53
CA ASP A 77 0.49 -9.58 -4.97
C ASP A 77 0.84 -9.20 -3.53
N SER A 78 0.14 -8.19 -2.99
CA SER A 78 0.41 -7.68 -1.64
C SER A 78 0.22 -8.74 -0.55
N SER A 79 -0.69 -9.72 -0.74
CA SER A 79 -0.91 -10.78 0.25
C SER A 79 0.24 -11.77 0.32
N SER A 80 0.78 -12.19 -0.83
CA SER A 80 1.96 -13.06 -0.88
C SER A 80 3.23 -12.32 -0.42
N ALA A 81 3.38 -11.06 -0.80
CA ALA A 81 4.48 -10.22 -0.32
C ALA A 81 4.45 -10.08 1.20
N SER A 82 3.32 -9.66 1.77
CA SER A 82 3.16 -9.50 3.21
C SER A 82 3.32 -10.80 3.97
N THR A 83 2.74 -11.91 3.47
CA THR A 83 2.99 -13.25 4.03
C THR A 83 4.48 -13.57 4.10
N SER A 84 5.23 -13.25 3.05
CA SER A 84 6.66 -13.61 2.99
C SER A 84 7.46 -12.95 4.11
N TRP A 85 7.27 -11.66 4.38
CA TRP A 85 7.96 -11.00 5.49
C TRP A 85 7.32 -11.26 6.87
N ALA A 86 6.06 -11.73 6.89
CA ALA A 86 5.38 -12.05 8.15
C ALA A 86 5.58 -13.50 8.60
N THR A 87 6.00 -14.43 7.72
CA THR A 87 6.12 -15.85 8.04
C THR A 87 7.45 -16.49 7.67
N GLY A 88 8.24 -15.83 6.80
CA GLY A 88 9.46 -16.40 6.24
C GLY A 88 9.21 -17.43 5.13
N SER A 89 7.98 -17.52 4.60
CA SER A 89 7.60 -18.46 3.56
C SER A 89 6.87 -17.77 2.42
N ARG A 90 7.19 -18.10 1.17
CA ARG A 90 6.44 -17.68 0.00
C ARG A 90 5.18 -18.54 -0.15
N ILE A 91 4.09 -17.93 -0.57
CA ILE A 91 2.80 -18.57 -0.86
C ILE A 91 2.35 -18.24 -2.28
N PHE A 92 1.25 -18.82 -2.72
CA PHE A 92 0.60 -18.38 -3.94
C PHE A 92 -0.04 -16.99 -3.77
N ASN A 93 -0.05 -16.23 -4.84
CA ASN A 93 -0.81 -14.99 -4.91
C ASN A 93 -2.26 -15.24 -4.48
N ALA A 94 -2.88 -14.24 -3.85
CA ALA A 94 -4.26 -14.27 -3.41
C ALA A 94 -4.56 -15.10 -2.14
N GLN A 95 -3.59 -15.80 -1.59
CA GLN A 95 -3.66 -16.45 -0.27
C GLN A 95 -3.08 -15.54 0.82
N VAL A 96 -3.36 -15.84 2.08
CA VAL A 96 -2.88 -15.09 3.26
C VAL A 96 -2.39 -16.10 4.29
N ASN A 97 -1.09 -16.18 4.51
CA ASN A 97 -0.46 -17.05 5.51
C ASN A 97 -0.91 -18.53 5.45
N VAL A 98 -1.13 -19.02 4.24
CA VAL A 98 -1.50 -20.43 3.98
C VAL A 98 -0.66 -20.95 2.82
N LEU A 99 -0.02 -22.11 3.01
CA LEU A 99 0.66 -22.81 1.90
C LEU A 99 -0.35 -23.40 0.90
N PRO A 100 0.06 -23.72 -0.33
CA PRO A 100 -0.82 -24.28 -1.35
C PRO A 100 -1.56 -25.55 -0.96
N ASP A 101 -1.01 -26.35 -0.04
CA ASP A 101 -1.63 -27.57 0.50
C ASP A 101 -2.65 -27.29 1.62
N GLY A 102 -2.83 -26.04 1.99
CA GLY A 102 -3.74 -25.63 3.07
C GLY A 102 -3.07 -25.52 4.45
N THR A 103 -1.77 -25.78 4.55
CA THR A 103 -1.02 -25.64 5.82
C THR A 103 -1.00 -24.17 6.24
N ALA A 104 -1.50 -23.87 7.45
CA ALA A 104 -1.46 -22.53 8.01
C ALA A 104 -0.05 -22.17 8.48
N LEU A 105 0.34 -20.91 8.24
CA LEU A 105 1.60 -20.33 8.70
C LEU A 105 1.33 -19.41 9.89
N THR A 106 2.25 -19.34 10.86
CA THR A 106 2.14 -18.46 12.02
C THR A 106 2.72 -17.09 11.69
N PRO A 107 1.89 -16.02 11.64
CA PRO A 107 2.37 -14.67 11.39
C PRO A 107 3.23 -14.11 12.51
N ILE A 108 4.14 -13.21 12.17
CA ILE A 108 5.06 -12.55 13.12
C ILE A 108 4.33 -11.82 14.25
N THR A 109 3.14 -11.28 13.99
CA THR A 109 2.31 -10.58 14.99
C THR A 109 1.85 -11.50 16.11
N HIS A 110 1.52 -12.78 15.80
CA HIS A 110 1.19 -13.78 16.82
C HIS A 110 2.39 -14.05 17.72
N LEU A 111 3.55 -14.28 17.11
CA LEU A 111 4.79 -14.55 17.85
C LEU A 111 5.23 -13.34 18.71
N ALA A 112 5.10 -12.13 18.18
CA ALA A 112 5.39 -10.90 18.91
C ALA A 112 4.44 -10.72 20.11
N ARG A 113 3.14 -11.02 19.93
CA ARG A 113 2.15 -10.98 20.99
C ARG A 113 2.46 -12.00 22.09
N ASP A 114 2.85 -13.23 21.75
CA ASP A 114 3.27 -14.26 22.70
C ASP A 114 4.50 -13.83 23.53
N LYS A 115 5.31 -12.91 23.00
CA LYS A 115 6.41 -12.25 23.72
C LYS A 115 5.98 -10.99 24.48
N GLY A 116 4.68 -10.75 24.60
CA GLY A 116 4.10 -9.63 25.35
C GLY A 116 4.19 -8.27 24.64
N LYS A 117 4.52 -8.24 23.34
CA LYS A 117 4.49 -7.01 22.54
C LYS A 117 3.07 -6.64 22.17
N ARG A 118 2.79 -5.34 22.07
CA ARG A 118 1.54 -4.83 21.50
C ARG A 118 1.61 -4.80 19.99
N ILE A 119 0.45 -4.96 19.34
CA ILE A 119 0.33 -5.05 17.88
C ILE A 119 -0.51 -3.91 17.34
N GLY A 120 0.03 -3.19 16.35
CA GLY A 120 -0.65 -2.11 15.62
C GLY A 120 -0.74 -2.38 14.13
N LEU A 121 -1.87 -2.02 13.53
CA LEU A 121 -2.11 -2.03 12.09
C LEU A 121 -2.72 -0.69 11.68
N VAL A 122 -2.08 0.03 10.78
CA VAL A 122 -2.54 1.32 10.26
C VAL A 122 -2.41 1.33 8.75
N THR A 123 -3.47 1.71 8.04
CA THR A 123 -3.47 1.71 6.56
C THR A 123 -4.41 2.76 5.98
N THR A 124 -4.13 3.21 4.76
CA THR A 124 -5.08 4.00 3.96
C THR A 124 -6.02 3.13 3.13
N CYS A 125 -5.82 1.81 3.10
CA CYS A 125 -6.74 0.84 2.51
C CYS A 125 -7.85 0.43 3.50
N THR A 126 -8.67 -0.57 3.14
CA THR A 126 -9.45 -1.32 4.13
C THR A 126 -8.48 -1.95 5.11
N CYS A 127 -8.75 -1.88 6.39
CA CYS A 127 -7.84 -2.44 7.40
C CYS A 127 -7.69 -3.97 7.27
N THR A 128 -8.56 -4.60 6.53
CA THR A 128 -8.58 -6.03 6.17
C THR A 128 -7.93 -6.33 4.83
N HIS A 129 -7.39 -5.30 4.13
CA HIS A 129 -6.66 -5.45 2.87
C HIS A 129 -5.46 -6.38 3.01
N ALA A 130 -4.95 -6.82 1.88
CA ALA A 130 -3.94 -7.86 1.76
C ALA A 130 -2.68 -7.64 2.61
N THR A 131 -2.17 -6.40 2.67
CA THR A 131 -0.93 -6.06 3.38
C THR A 131 -1.07 -6.19 4.90
N PRO A 132 -2.06 -5.57 5.59
CA PRO A 132 -2.29 -5.82 7.00
C PRO A 132 -2.77 -7.25 7.29
N ALA A 133 -3.53 -7.87 6.36
CA ALA A 133 -3.97 -9.24 6.49
C ALA A 133 -2.79 -10.22 6.49
N GLY A 134 -1.87 -10.12 5.53
CA GLY A 134 -0.67 -10.95 5.46
C GLY A 134 0.23 -10.80 6.67
N PHE A 135 0.21 -9.65 7.34
CA PHE A 135 0.98 -9.42 8.56
C PHE A 135 0.38 -10.11 9.79
N THR A 136 -0.94 -10.45 9.77
CA THR A 136 -1.66 -10.81 11.00
C THR A 136 -2.65 -11.98 10.86
N ALA A 137 -3.42 -12.06 9.78
CA ALA A 137 -4.50 -13.03 9.63
C ALA A 137 -4.06 -14.31 8.89
N ILE A 138 -4.91 -15.34 8.92
CA ILE A 138 -4.73 -16.58 8.17
C ILE A 138 -6.00 -16.80 7.36
N SER A 139 -5.91 -16.82 6.02
CA SER A 139 -7.04 -17.07 5.15
C SER A 139 -6.61 -17.72 3.83
N LYS A 140 -7.43 -18.64 3.31
CA LYS A 140 -7.22 -19.22 1.98
C LYS A 140 -7.42 -18.19 0.86
N ARG A 141 -8.05 -17.05 1.16
CA ARG A 141 -8.38 -16.00 0.18
C ARG A 141 -8.23 -14.62 0.80
N ARG A 142 -7.49 -13.73 0.12
CA ARG A 142 -7.31 -12.34 0.57
C ARG A 142 -8.60 -11.51 0.55
N ASP A 143 -9.57 -11.90 -0.26
CA ASP A 143 -10.87 -11.25 -0.39
C ASP A 143 -11.92 -11.74 0.64
N ASP A 144 -11.57 -12.65 1.55
CA ASP A 144 -12.34 -12.96 2.74
C ASP A 144 -12.11 -11.90 3.84
N GLU A 145 -12.37 -10.64 3.51
CA GLU A 145 -12.08 -9.51 4.40
C GLU A 145 -12.94 -9.52 5.67
N GLU A 146 -14.14 -10.10 5.65
CA GLU A 146 -14.95 -10.29 6.85
C GLU A 146 -14.29 -11.28 7.83
N GLY A 147 -13.85 -12.45 7.35
CA GLY A 147 -13.16 -13.45 8.14
C GLY A 147 -11.77 -13.00 8.62
N ILE A 148 -11.07 -12.19 7.82
CA ILE A 148 -9.79 -11.56 8.19
C ILE A 148 -10.03 -10.58 9.33
N GLY A 149 -11.02 -9.69 9.23
CA GLY A 149 -11.35 -8.70 10.25
C GLY A 149 -11.69 -9.34 11.60
N ASP A 150 -12.43 -10.44 11.60
CA ASP A 150 -12.81 -11.16 12.81
C ASP A 150 -11.60 -11.69 13.59
N GLN A 151 -10.48 -12.01 12.92
CA GLN A 151 -9.25 -12.51 13.56
C GLN A 151 -8.50 -11.42 14.33
N TYR A 152 -8.59 -10.15 13.90
CA TYR A 152 -7.84 -9.05 14.50
C TYR A 152 -8.17 -8.81 15.98
N ARG A 153 -9.40 -9.11 16.41
CA ARG A 153 -9.83 -8.95 17.81
C ARG A 153 -8.90 -9.64 18.83
N ARG A 154 -8.32 -10.77 18.44
CA ARG A 154 -7.47 -11.59 19.30
C ARG A 154 -6.01 -11.18 19.26
N ILE A 155 -5.56 -10.56 18.18
CA ILE A 155 -4.15 -10.29 17.92
C ILE A 155 -3.82 -8.80 18.04
N ALA A 156 -4.58 -7.92 17.41
CA ALA A 156 -4.29 -6.49 17.39
C ALA A 156 -4.76 -5.76 18.64
N ASP A 157 -4.06 -4.70 18.99
CA ASP A 157 -4.41 -3.76 20.06
C ASP A 157 -4.91 -2.43 19.51
N ILE A 158 -4.44 -2.05 18.32
CA ILE A 158 -4.93 -0.91 17.56
C ILE A 158 -4.99 -1.24 16.07
N VAL A 159 -6.13 -0.97 15.44
CA VAL A 159 -6.37 -1.16 14.00
C VAL A 159 -7.02 0.10 13.47
N LEU A 160 -6.39 0.78 12.51
CA LEU A 160 -6.89 2.02 11.93
C LEU A 160 -6.86 1.94 10.39
N GLY A 161 -7.96 2.31 9.74
CA GLY A 161 -8.05 2.32 8.28
C GLY A 161 -9.46 2.53 7.75
N GLY A 162 -9.69 2.08 6.52
CA GLY A 162 -11.02 1.95 5.94
C GLY A 162 -11.67 0.59 6.21
N GLY A 163 -12.72 0.25 5.45
CA GLY A 163 -13.33 -1.08 5.46
C GLY A 163 -14.51 -1.26 6.41
N ARG A 164 -15.18 -0.17 6.78
CA ARG A 164 -16.39 -0.22 7.64
C ARG A 164 -17.39 -1.27 7.17
N LYS A 165 -17.53 -1.48 5.86
CA LYS A 165 -18.45 -2.47 5.27
C LYS A 165 -18.20 -3.92 5.71
N PHE A 166 -17.00 -4.24 6.20
CA PHE A 166 -16.65 -5.59 6.69
C PHE A 166 -16.88 -5.78 8.19
N PHE A 167 -17.35 -4.76 8.89
CA PHE A 167 -17.60 -4.77 10.33
C PHE A 167 -19.04 -4.37 10.69
N ASP A 168 -19.68 -3.52 9.88
CA ASP A 168 -21.05 -3.04 10.13
C ASP A 168 -22.05 -4.13 9.76
N PRO A 169 -22.92 -4.56 10.72
CA PRO A 169 -23.91 -5.62 10.45
C PRO A 169 -24.91 -5.25 9.35
N LYS A 170 -25.09 -3.98 9.04
CA LYS A 170 -25.95 -3.53 7.93
C LYS A 170 -25.29 -3.76 6.57
N LEU A 171 -23.97 -3.74 6.51
CA LEU A 171 -23.17 -3.83 5.27
C LEU A 171 -22.57 -5.23 5.05
N ARG A 172 -22.18 -5.93 6.13
CA ARG A 172 -21.65 -7.32 6.05
C ARG A 172 -22.64 -8.27 5.38
N LYS A 173 -22.12 -9.23 4.63
CA LYS A 173 -22.90 -10.28 3.96
C LYS A 173 -23.56 -11.21 4.97
N ASP A 174 -22.84 -11.59 6.03
CA ASP A 174 -23.28 -12.50 7.08
C ASP A 174 -24.15 -11.82 8.17
N LYS A 175 -24.30 -10.47 8.11
CA LYS A 175 -25.06 -9.65 9.07
C LYS A 175 -24.59 -9.73 10.52
N LYS A 176 -23.39 -10.23 10.77
CA LYS A 176 -22.77 -10.33 12.10
C LYS A 176 -22.45 -8.94 12.66
N ASP A 177 -22.73 -8.71 13.95
CA ASP A 177 -22.35 -7.47 14.64
C ASP A 177 -20.89 -7.55 15.09
N ALA A 178 -19.98 -7.34 14.16
CA ALA A 178 -18.55 -7.30 14.48
C ALA A 178 -18.21 -6.11 15.41
N TYR A 179 -18.90 -4.97 15.32
CA TYR A 179 -18.69 -3.87 16.25
C TYR A 179 -18.97 -4.25 17.70
N GLY A 180 -20.09 -4.95 17.94
CA GLY A 180 -20.44 -5.47 19.27
C GLY A 180 -19.38 -6.44 19.80
N GLU A 181 -18.91 -7.34 18.95
CA GLU A 181 -17.84 -8.29 19.32
C GLU A 181 -16.53 -7.59 19.66
N PHE A 182 -16.11 -6.59 18.88
CA PHE A 182 -14.91 -5.80 19.19
C PHE A 182 -15.06 -5.04 20.51
N ARG A 183 -16.24 -4.43 20.77
CA ARG A 183 -16.52 -3.75 22.05
C ARG A 183 -16.44 -4.72 23.23
N ASN A 184 -17.00 -5.93 23.07
CA ASN A 184 -16.95 -6.97 24.10
C ASN A 184 -15.49 -7.41 24.41
N ASP A 185 -14.60 -7.37 23.41
CA ASP A 185 -13.16 -7.65 23.56
C ASP A 185 -12.35 -6.42 24.04
N GLY A 186 -13.05 -5.34 24.45
CA GLY A 186 -12.46 -4.15 25.06
C GLY A 186 -11.94 -3.10 24.07
N PHE A 187 -12.38 -3.14 22.79
CA PHE A 187 -12.08 -2.10 21.83
C PHE A 187 -13.02 -0.90 21.94
N THR A 188 -12.44 0.29 21.82
CA THR A 188 -13.18 1.51 21.49
C THR A 188 -13.29 1.57 19.97
N VAL A 189 -14.53 1.60 19.46
CA VAL A 189 -14.80 1.68 18.01
C VAL A 189 -14.97 3.14 17.63
N CYS A 190 -14.10 3.63 16.75
CA CYS A 190 -14.06 5.01 16.24
C CYS A 190 -14.45 5.01 14.76
N LEU A 191 -15.49 5.77 14.39
CA LEU A 191 -15.98 5.79 13.00
C LEU A 191 -15.68 7.12 12.28
N ASP A 192 -15.07 8.07 12.97
CA ASP A 192 -14.63 9.36 12.45
C ASP A 192 -13.39 9.87 13.20
N LYS A 193 -12.78 10.90 12.66
CA LYS A 193 -11.59 11.56 13.21
C LYS A 193 -11.80 12.07 14.63
N LYS A 194 -12.97 12.63 14.94
CA LYS A 194 -13.29 13.18 16.27
C LYS A 194 -13.34 12.06 17.32
N ALA A 195 -13.98 10.93 16.99
CA ALA A 195 -14.02 9.77 17.86
C ALA A 195 -12.62 9.21 18.13
N LEU A 196 -11.74 9.16 17.09
CA LEU A 196 -10.35 8.74 17.26
C LEU A 196 -9.58 9.67 18.22
N GLN A 197 -9.73 10.99 18.07
CA GLN A 197 -9.10 11.98 18.95
C GLN A 197 -9.57 11.84 20.42
N ALA A 198 -10.81 11.47 20.63
CA ALA A 198 -11.38 11.24 21.96
C ALA A 198 -10.97 9.91 22.60
N ALA A 199 -10.37 8.99 21.86
CA ALA A 199 -10.05 7.64 22.31
C ALA A 199 -8.77 7.54 23.18
N GLY A 200 -8.25 8.66 23.70
CA GLY A 200 -6.97 8.72 24.42
C GLY A 200 -6.84 7.79 25.65
N GLY A 201 -7.93 7.39 26.29
CA GLY A 201 -7.98 6.46 27.41
C GLY A 201 -8.33 4.99 27.05
N ALA A 202 -8.48 4.67 25.78
CA ALA A 202 -8.89 3.36 25.33
C ALA A 202 -7.86 2.26 25.69
N ARG A 203 -8.36 1.03 25.92
CA ARG A 203 -7.52 -0.17 26.13
C ARG A 203 -7.09 -0.82 24.83
N LYS A 204 -7.97 -0.77 23.83
CA LYS A 204 -7.76 -1.17 22.43
C LYS A 204 -8.58 -0.26 21.54
N ILE A 205 -8.16 -0.07 20.28
CA ILE A 205 -8.83 0.84 19.34
C ILE A 205 -9.09 0.14 18.01
N LEU A 206 -10.33 0.24 17.52
CA LEU A 206 -10.71 -0.06 16.14
C LEU A 206 -11.21 1.23 15.49
N GLY A 207 -10.47 1.79 14.55
CA GLY A 207 -10.86 3.00 13.80
C GLY A 207 -11.15 2.67 12.33
N LEU A 208 -12.38 2.94 11.89
CA LEU A 208 -12.87 2.63 10.54
C LEU A 208 -13.50 3.88 9.93
N PHE A 209 -12.75 4.57 9.04
CA PHE A 209 -13.08 5.94 8.63
C PHE A 209 -13.72 6.05 7.23
N ALA A 210 -13.89 4.93 6.53
CA ALA A 210 -14.61 4.83 5.26
C ALA A 210 -15.24 3.44 5.10
N ASP A 211 -16.28 3.32 4.27
CA ASP A 211 -16.89 2.01 3.97
C ASP A 211 -15.94 1.09 3.18
N GLY A 212 -15.23 1.65 2.22
CA GLY A 212 -14.14 1.01 1.47
C GLY A 212 -12.77 1.50 1.93
N HIS A 213 -11.86 1.72 0.98
CA HIS A 213 -10.57 2.36 1.24
C HIS A 213 -10.78 3.84 1.63
N LEU A 214 -9.79 4.44 2.30
CA LEU A 214 -9.81 5.88 2.55
C LEU A 214 -9.75 6.65 1.20
N PRO A 215 -10.27 7.88 1.13
CA PRO A 215 -10.15 8.68 -0.08
C PRO A 215 -8.70 8.89 -0.47
N PHE A 216 -8.42 9.06 -1.76
CA PHE A 216 -7.10 9.51 -2.20
C PHE A 216 -6.76 10.85 -1.52
N THR A 217 -5.50 11.07 -1.25
CA THR A 217 -5.02 12.29 -0.57
C THR A 217 -5.42 13.55 -1.33
N VAL A 218 -5.38 13.55 -2.66
CA VAL A 218 -5.83 14.69 -3.49
C VAL A 218 -7.31 14.99 -3.31
N ASP A 219 -8.17 13.97 -3.22
CA ASP A 219 -9.61 14.13 -3.01
C ASP A 219 -9.92 14.58 -1.57
N HIS A 220 -9.18 14.05 -0.60
CA HIS A 220 -9.27 14.44 0.81
C HIS A 220 -8.93 15.92 0.98
N GLN A 221 -7.84 16.38 0.37
CA GLN A 221 -7.41 17.78 0.43
C GLN A 221 -8.41 18.74 -0.24
N ALA A 222 -9.11 18.30 -1.26
CA ALA A 222 -10.12 19.09 -1.96
C ALA A 222 -11.45 19.20 -1.22
N SER A 223 -11.69 18.41 -0.17
CA SER A 223 -12.98 18.33 0.54
C SER A 223 -12.87 18.66 2.03
N PRO A 224 -13.36 19.83 2.49
CA PRO A 224 -13.40 20.15 3.92
C PRO A 224 -14.16 19.13 4.75
N ALA A 225 -15.22 18.52 4.20
CA ALA A 225 -15.99 17.47 4.88
C ALA A 225 -15.13 16.22 5.14
N LEU A 226 -14.39 15.75 4.13
CA LEU A 226 -13.49 14.61 4.29
C LEU A 226 -12.37 14.91 5.30
N GLN A 227 -11.81 16.14 5.28
CA GLN A 227 -10.78 16.56 6.24
C GLN A 227 -11.28 16.57 7.69
N ALA A 228 -12.56 16.86 7.89
CA ALA A 228 -13.19 16.86 9.23
C ALA A 228 -13.50 15.45 9.73
N GLU A 229 -13.84 14.51 8.83
CA GLU A 229 -14.33 13.17 9.17
C GLU A 229 -13.25 12.09 9.12
N VAL A 230 -12.34 12.19 8.14
CA VAL A 230 -11.34 11.16 7.87
C VAL A 230 -9.95 11.62 8.32
N PRO A 231 -9.28 10.91 9.25
CA PRO A 231 -7.92 11.25 9.64
C PRO A 231 -6.94 10.91 8.50
N THR A 232 -5.88 11.70 8.38
CA THR A 232 -4.74 11.42 7.50
C THR A 232 -3.93 10.22 8.02
N LEU A 233 -3.10 9.61 7.17
CA LEU A 233 -2.22 8.52 7.58
C LEU A 233 -1.27 8.96 8.72
N ALA A 234 -0.73 10.17 8.64
CA ALA A 234 0.15 10.73 9.67
C ALA A 234 -0.58 10.92 11.02
N GLU A 235 -1.84 11.37 11.02
CA GLU A 235 -2.66 11.49 12.23
C GLU A 235 -2.98 10.12 12.83
N MET A 236 -3.31 9.13 11.99
CA MET A 236 -3.52 7.74 12.44
C MET A 236 -2.24 7.14 13.03
N ALA A 237 -1.10 7.31 12.36
CA ALA A 237 0.20 6.84 12.83
C ALA A 237 0.60 7.49 14.16
N THR A 238 0.42 8.79 14.30
CA THR A 238 0.68 9.51 15.56
C THR A 238 -0.16 8.92 16.70
N THR A 239 -1.47 8.77 16.48
CA THR A 239 -2.37 8.18 17.48
C THR A 239 -1.96 6.77 17.85
N ALA A 240 -1.59 5.94 16.85
CA ALA A 240 -1.21 4.56 17.06
C ALA A 240 0.12 4.43 17.84
N LEU A 241 1.13 5.23 17.48
CA LEU A 241 2.42 5.23 18.16
C LEU A 241 2.30 5.73 19.60
N ASP A 242 1.56 6.79 19.85
CA ASP A 242 1.30 7.31 21.20
C ASP A 242 0.52 6.32 22.05
N PHE A 243 -0.47 5.63 21.47
CA PHE A 243 -1.23 4.56 22.14
C PHE A 243 -0.31 3.40 22.52
N LEU A 244 0.48 2.89 21.58
CA LEU A 244 1.36 1.75 21.79
C LEU A 244 2.47 2.08 22.81
N ASP A 245 3.06 3.27 22.75
CA ASP A 245 4.10 3.68 23.70
C ASP A 245 3.61 3.65 25.15
N ARG A 246 2.41 4.19 25.39
CA ARG A 246 1.83 4.21 26.74
C ARG A 246 1.41 2.85 27.26
N SER A 247 1.03 1.93 26.39
CA SER A 247 0.42 0.66 26.74
C SER A 247 1.36 -0.56 26.66
N SER A 248 2.61 -0.39 26.21
CA SER A 248 3.50 -1.49 25.82
C SER A 248 4.77 -1.56 26.69
N PRO A 249 4.77 -2.14 27.89
CA PRO A 249 5.98 -2.26 28.70
C PRO A 249 7.08 -3.07 28.00
N ASN A 250 6.70 -4.08 27.20
CA ASN A 250 7.60 -4.94 26.44
C ASN A 250 7.82 -4.46 25.00
N GLY A 251 7.36 -3.24 24.66
CA GLY A 251 7.43 -2.69 23.32
C GLY A 251 6.34 -3.22 22.38
N PHE A 252 6.46 -2.87 21.11
CA PHE A 252 5.42 -3.15 20.12
C PHE A 252 5.99 -3.51 18.74
N LEU A 253 5.13 -4.10 17.93
CA LEU A 253 5.29 -4.28 16.49
C LEU A 253 4.10 -3.61 15.80
N ILE A 254 4.36 -2.65 14.92
CA ILE A 254 3.33 -1.96 14.14
C ILE A 254 3.66 -2.00 12.65
N GLN A 255 2.64 -2.26 11.82
CA GLN A 255 2.69 -2.02 10.39
C GLN A 255 1.91 -0.76 10.05
N ILE A 256 2.54 0.15 9.28
CA ILE A 256 1.93 1.38 8.78
C ILE A 256 2.02 1.36 7.26
N GLU A 257 0.88 1.45 6.58
CA GLU A 257 0.78 1.28 5.14
C GLU A 257 0.18 2.51 4.46
N GLY A 258 0.91 3.03 3.45
CA GLY A 258 0.38 3.94 2.45
C GLY A 258 -0.18 3.14 1.26
N GLY A 259 -1.31 2.48 1.46
CA GLY A 259 -1.85 1.52 0.49
C GLY A 259 -2.48 2.15 -0.75
N ARG A 260 -2.77 3.45 -0.74
CA ARG A 260 -3.38 4.13 -1.89
C ARG A 260 -2.39 4.51 -2.98
N VAL A 261 -1.08 4.42 -2.73
CA VAL A 261 -0.04 4.59 -3.79
C VAL A 261 -0.25 3.53 -4.88
N ASP A 262 -0.44 2.27 -4.48
CA ASP A 262 -0.75 1.15 -5.37
C ASP A 262 -2.00 1.39 -6.21
N HIS A 263 -3.09 1.79 -5.59
CA HIS A 263 -4.34 2.06 -6.30
C HIS A 263 -4.23 3.23 -7.29
N GLY A 264 -3.45 4.27 -6.95
CA GLY A 264 -3.12 5.36 -7.87
C GLY A 264 -2.34 4.86 -9.09
N ALA A 265 -1.37 3.97 -8.87
CA ALA A 265 -0.59 3.33 -9.93
C ALA A 265 -1.45 2.41 -10.81
N HIS A 266 -2.31 1.57 -10.22
CA HIS A 266 -3.27 0.73 -10.95
C HIS A 266 -4.21 1.53 -11.86
N ASN A 267 -4.58 2.73 -11.42
CA ASN A 267 -5.40 3.65 -12.18
C ASN A 267 -4.61 4.49 -13.20
N ASN A 268 -3.29 4.31 -13.28
CA ASN A 268 -2.40 5.19 -14.05
C ASN A 268 -2.64 6.69 -13.72
N ASP A 269 -3.02 6.97 -12.49
CA ASP A 269 -3.32 8.31 -11.96
C ASP A 269 -2.10 8.89 -11.24
N ALA A 270 -1.27 9.62 -11.99
CA ALA A 270 -0.03 10.18 -11.47
C ALA A 270 -0.26 11.16 -10.31
N ALA A 271 -1.31 11.97 -10.36
CA ALA A 271 -1.59 12.94 -9.31
C ALA A 271 -2.03 12.25 -8.02
N ALA A 272 -2.97 11.29 -8.09
CA ALA A 272 -3.40 10.51 -6.93
C ALA A 272 -2.23 9.74 -6.31
N MET A 273 -1.46 8.99 -7.13
CA MET A 273 -0.31 8.22 -6.68
C MET A 273 0.72 9.10 -5.96
N LEU A 274 1.10 10.24 -6.54
CA LEU A 274 2.12 11.11 -5.96
C LEU A 274 1.66 11.81 -4.68
N TRP A 275 0.39 12.25 -4.61
CA TRP A 275 -0.14 12.81 -3.37
C TRP A 275 -0.21 11.78 -2.23
N ASP A 276 -0.57 10.52 -2.52
CA ASP A 276 -0.57 9.45 -1.53
C ASP A 276 0.85 9.05 -1.12
N GLN A 277 1.82 9.09 -2.06
CA GLN A 277 3.25 8.90 -1.72
C GLN A 277 3.76 10.04 -0.80
N LEU A 278 3.34 11.28 -1.02
CA LEU A 278 3.69 12.39 -0.12
C LEU A 278 3.01 12.29 1.25
N ALA A 279 1.79 11.75 1.32
CA ALA A 279 1.12 11.47 2.61
C ALA A 279 1.85 10.35 3.38
N PHE A 280 2.36 9.34 2.68
CA PHE A 280 3.23 8.33 3.28
C PHE A 280 4.54 8.95 3.78
N ASP A 281 5.18 9.82 3.00
CA ASP A 281 6.40 10.51 3.38
C ASP A 281 6.23 11.41 4.63
N ASP A 282 5.10 12.12 4.75
CA ASP A 282 4.75 12.85 5.98
C ASP A 282 4.64 11.91 7.18
N THR A 283 4.18 10.68 6.96
CA THR A 283 4.08 9.65 8.00
C THR A 283 5.43 9.06 8.37
N VAL A 284 6.37 9.00 7.42
CA VAL A 284 7.77 8.65 7.69
C VAL A 284 8.38 9.63 8.71
N ARG A 285 8.08 10.93 8.60
CA ARG A 285 8.49 11.93 9.60
C ARG A 285 8.00 11.54 11.00
N VAL A 286 6.73 11.21 11.13
CA VAL A 286 6.14 10.80 12.42
C VAL A 286 6.86 9.60 13.02
N ALA A 287 7.18 8.59 12.22
CA ALA A 287 7.89 7.40 12.66
C ALA A 287 9.33 7.70 13.11
N LEU A 288 10.04 8.54 12.36
CA LEU A 288 11.42 8.94 12.68
C LEU A 288 11.49 9.80 13.94
N ASP A 289 10.59 10.77 14.09
CA ASP A 289 10.50 11.62 15.27
C ASP A 289 10.19 10.78 16.52
N PHE A 290 9.33 9.75 16.39
CA PHE A 290 9.11 8.78 17.46
C PHE A 290 10.36 7.98 17.78
N ALA A 291 11.02 7.41 16.78
CA ALA A 291 12.23 6.60 16.95
C ALA A 291 13.37 7.41 17.59
N GLN A 292 13.53 8.67 17.20
CA GLN A 292 14.52 9.57 17.80
C GLN A 292 14.26 9.79 19.29
N ARG A 293 12.99 10.00 19.68
CA ARG A 293 12.63 10.18 21.10
C ARG A 293 12.79 8.90 21.93
N LYS A 294 12.64 7.72 21.30
CA LYS A 294 12.56 6.42 22.00
C LYS A 294 13.74 5.49 21.76
N GLY A 295 14.81 5.90 21.12
CA GLY A 295 16.12 5.24 21.02
C GLY A 295 16.21 3.72 20.79
N GLU A 296 15.23 2.94 21.27
CA GLU A 296 15.13 1.49 21.18
C GLU A 296 14.19 1.04 20.04
N THR A 297 13.99 1.90 19.02
CA THR A 297 13.03 1.71 17.94
C THR A 297 13.74 1.51 16.60
N LEU A 298 13.45 0.40 15.94
CA LEU A 298 13.82 0.16 14.55
C LEU A 298 12.68 0.66 13.65
N VAL A 299 13.03 1.46 12.64
CA VAL A 299 12.12 1.84 11.55
C VAL A 299 12.61 1.18 10.26
N VAL A 300 11.74 0.46 9.59
CA VAL A 300 11.99 -0.14 8.26
C VAL A 300 10.98 0.44 7.29
N LEU A 301 11.47 1.04 6.22
CA LEU A 301 10.69 1.56 5.09
C LEU A 301 10.85 0.62 3.90
N CYS A 302 9.77 0.21 3.30
CA CYS A 302 9.79 -0.65 2.11
C CYS A 302 8.56 -0.45 1.24
N THR A 303 8.50 -1.20 0.17
CA THR A 303 7.30 -1.46 -0.62
C THR A 303 7.18 -2.96 -0.84
N ASP A 304 6.01 -3.44 -1.10
CA ASP A 304 5.71 -4.87 -1.29
C ASP A 304 5.94 -5.36 -2.73
N HIS A 305 5.80 -4.49 -3.71
CA HIS A 305 6.07 -4.71 -5.14
C HIS A 305 6.12 -3.37 -5.88
N GLY A 306 6.54 -3.38 -7.13
CA GLY A 306 6.28 -2.29 -8.06
C GLY A 306 4.88 -2.42 -8.68
N ASN A 307 4.34 -1.31 -9.19
CA ASN A 307 3.07 -1.30 -9.91
C ASN A 307 3.13 -0.33 -11.09
N SER A 308 2.66 -0.80 -12.26
CA SER A 308 2.48 -0.01 -13.49
C SER A 308 3.72 0.72 -14.01
N ASN A 309 4.82 0.71 -13.28
CA ASN A 309 6.11 1.37 -13.55
C ASN A 309 5.97 2.73 -14.23
N PRO A 310 5.48 3.77 -13.50
CA PRO A 310 5.42 5.13 -14.02
C PRO A 310 6.82 5.65 -14.32
N GLY A 311 6.93 6.51 -15.34
CA GLY A 311 8.19 7.18 -15.65
C GLY A 311 7.97 8.53 -16.30
N LEU A 312 8.79 9.52 -15.92
CA LEU A 312 8.85 10.79 -16.63
C LEU A 312 9.68 10.57 -17.90
N PHE A 313 9.06 10.68 -19.06
CA PHE A 313 9.77 10.64 -20.34
C PHE A 313 10.12 12.05 -20.85
N GLY A 314 11.12 12.11 -21.71
CA GLY A 314 11.58 13.37 -22.28
C GLY A 314 10.53 14.03 -23.18
N VAL A 315 10.24 15.30 -22.97
CA VAL A 315 9.28 16.10 -23.73
C VAL A 315 10.00 17.27 -24.41
N GLY A 316 9.67 17.53 -25.68
CA GLY A 316 10.30 18.57 -26.51
C GLY A 316 11.65 18.14 -27.08
N THR A 317 12.23 19.00 -27.95
CA THR A 317 13.56 18.78 -28.50
C THR A 317 14.59 18.82 -27.36
N GLU A 318 15.49 17.84 -27.31
CA GLU A 318 16.51 17.72 -26.24
C GLU A 318 15.92 17.70 -24.82
N TYR A 319 14.64 17.27 -24.70
CA TYR A 319 13.90 17.09 -23.45
C TYR A 319 13.65 18.38 -22.64
N VAL A 320 13.80 19.56 -23.23
CA VAL A 320 13.75 20.86 -22.53
C VAL A 320 12.37 21.20 -21.95
N ASP A 321 11.29 20.60 -22.44
CA ASP A 321 9.93 20.83 -21.97
C ASP A 321 9.47 19.87 -20.87
N SER A 322 10.31 18.90 -20.43
CA SER A 322 9.92 17.86 -19.48
C SER A 322 9.48 18.44 -18.14
N ASN A 323 10.23 19.40 -17.58
CA ASN A 323 9.87 20.04 -16.31
C ASN A 323 8.55 20.82 -16.42
N LYS A 324 8.29 21.48 -17.56
CA LYS A 324 7.04 22.19 -17.79
C LYS A 324 5.85 21.24 -17.94
N ALA A 325 6.04 20.09 -18.57
CA ALA A 325 5.04 19.04 -18.65
C ALA A 325 4.73 18.49 -17.25
N PHE A 326 5.74 18.09 -16.49
CA PHE A 326 5.59 17.58 -15.12
C PHE A 326 4.89 18.58 -14.20
N ALA A 327 5.21 19.87 -14.30
CA ALA A 327 4.62 20.92 -13.49
C ALA A 327 3.09 21.04 -13.66
N ARG A 328 2.49 20.53 -14.72
CA ARG A 328 1.03 20.50 -14.92
C ARG A 328 0.31 19.61 -13.91
N LEU A 329 1.01 18.67 -13.25
CA LEU A 329 0.46 17.87 -12.16
C LEU A 329 -0.04 18.74 -11.00
N ALA A 330 0.53 19.93 -10.78
CA ALA A 330 0.08 20.90 -9.78
C ALA A 330 -1.37 21.39 -9.98
N GLY A 331 -1.90 21.26 -11.19
CA GLY A 331 -3.27 21.67 -11.51
C GLY A 331 -4.36 20.69 -11.09
N PHE A 332 -4.00 19.45 -10.75
CA PHE A 332 -4.97 18.42 -10.39
C PHE A 332 -5.62 18.71 -9.03
N LYS A 333 -6.95 18.72 -9.01
CA LYS A 333 -7.80 18.96 -7.82
C LYS A 333 -8.56 17.72 -7.38
N GLY A 334 -8.35 16.57 -8.01
CA GLY A 334 -9.01 15.32 -7.69
C GLY A 334 -8.43 14.17 -8.51
N SER A 335 -8.73 12.95 -8.05
CA SER A 335 -8.34 11.69 -8.68
C SER A 335 -9.20 11.37 -9.92
N TYR A 336 -8.79 10.35 -10.69
CA TYR A 336 -9.62 9.80 -11.77
C TYR A 336 -10.93 9.18 -11.22
N VAL A 337 -10.95 8.74 -9.97
CA VAL A 337 -12.20 8.31 -9.29
C VAL A 337 -13.16 9.49 -9.15
N ALA A 338 -12.67 10.65 -8.72
CA ALA A 338 -13.48 11.86 -8.65
C ALA A 338 -13.94 12.33 -10.03
N LEU A 339 -13.09 12.18 -11.06
CA LEU A 339 -13.43 12.49 -12.45
C LEU A 339 -14.55 11.59 -12.96
N ALA A 340 -14.45 10.28 -12.78
CA ALA A 340 -15.47 9.33 -13.24
C ALA A 340 -16.85 9.60 -12.60
N LYS A 341 -16.87 9.99 -11.32
CA LYS A 341 -18.10 10.37 -10.61
C LYS A 341 -18.80 11.58 -11.23
N GLN A 342 -18.08 12.52 -11.85
CA GLN A 342 -18.70 13.65 -12.57
C GLN A 342 -19.52 13.19 -13.78
N PHE A 343 -19.21 12.02 -14.31
CA PHE A 343 -19.99 11.37 -15.38
C PHE A 343 -21.04 10.39 -14.84
N GLY A 344 -21.26 10.34 -13.53
CA GLY A 344 -22.17 9.36 -12.90
C GLY A 344 -21.66 7.93 -12.97
N GLN A 345 -20.35 7.74 -13.15
CA GLN A 345 -19.72 6.42 -13.26
C GLN A 345 -18.78 6.15 -12.08
N ASP A 346 -18.65 4.87 -11.76
CA ASP A 346 -17.59 4.37 -10.92
C ASP A 346 -16.41 3.94 -11.81
N LEU A 347 -15.21 4.38 -11.51
CA LEU A 347 -14.00 4.03 -12.26
C LEU A 347 -13.78 2.51 -12.28
N GLU A 348 -14.19 1.84 -11.21
CA GLU A 348 -14.07 0.40 -11.01
C GLU A 348 -15.34 -0.39 -11.39
N TYR A 349 -16.37 0.29 -11.97
CA TYR A 349 -17.64 -0.33 -12.30
C TYR A 349 -17.49 -1.40 -13.39
N LYS A 350 -18.01 -2.59 -13.10
CA LYS A 350 -18.16 -3.68 -14.10
C LYS A 350 -19.48 -3.50 -14.87
N VAL A 351 -19.39 -3.38 -16.19
CA VAL A 351 -20.59 -3.40 -17.05
C VAL A 351 -21.28 -4.75 -16.90
N LYS A 352 -22.57 -4.71 -16.57
CA LYS A 352 -23.41 -5.90 -16.56
C LYS A 352 -24.04 -6.10 -17.93
N PRO A 353 -24.30 -7.36 -18.34
CA PRO A 353 -25.08 -7.61 -19.55
C PRO A 353 -26.43 -6.87 -19.49
N GLY A 354 -26.70 -6.03 -20.47
CA GLY A 354 -27.93 -5.23 -20.54
C GLY A 354 -27.77 -3.75 -20.12
N ASP A 355 -26.62 -3.34 -19.60
CA ASP A 355 -26.37 -1.92 -19.32
C ASP A 355 -26.29 -1.12 -20.63
N THR A 356 -27.07 -0.04 -20.71
CA THR A 356 -27.01 0.91 -21.83
C THR A 356 -26.12 2.07 -21.41
N LEU A 357 -24.88 2.07 -21.89
CA LEU A 357 -23.95 3.16 -21.68
C LEU A 357 -24.13 4.20 -22.78
N ARG A 358 -24.42 5.44 -22.40
CA ARG A 358 -24.49 6.56 -23.36
C ARG A 358 -23.09 7.16 -23.52
N LEU A 359 -22.73 7.41 -24.77
CA LEU A 359 -21.52 8.17 -25.08
C LEU A 359 -21.71 9.62 -24.58
N PRO A 360 -20.88 10.15 -23.67
CA PRO A 360 -20.98 11.56 -23.30
C PRO A 360 -20.53 12.46 -24.46
N ASP A 361 -20.92 13.72 -24.41
CA ASP A 361 -20.43 14.73 -25.39
C ASP A 361 -18.94 15.01 -25.10
N PRO A 362 -18.06 14.86 -26.10
CA PRO A 362 -16.63 15.16 -25.94
C PRO A 362 -16.33 16.58 -25.45
N ARG A 363 -17.17 17.55 -25.72
CA ARG A 363 -17.00 18.93 -25.23
C ARG A 363 -17.22 18.97 -23.70
N SER A 364 -18.23 18.28 -23.18
CA SER A 364 -18.46 18.14 -21.75
C SER A 364 -17.27 17.45 -21.06
N VAL A 365 -16.67 16.45 -21.72
CA VAL A 365 -15.46 15.79 -21.21
C VAL A 365 -14.27 16.76 -21.16
N GLN A 366 -14.07 17.60 -22.20
CA GLN A 366 -13.03 18.62 -22.20
C GLN A 366 -13.19 19.61 -21.04
N ASP A 367 -14.42 20.04 -20.76
CA ASP A 367 -14.71 20.99 -19.67
C ASP A 367 -14.48 20.36 -18.29
N ILE A 368 -14.94 19.14 -18.07
CA ILE A 368 -14.75 18.42 -16.81
C ILE A 368 -13.25 18.12 -16.57
N VAL A 369 -12.53 17.63 -17.57
CA VAL A 369 -11.08 17.40 -17.50
C VAL A 369 -10.34 18.70 -17.15
N ARG A 370 -10.69 19.80 -17.83
CA ARG A 370 -10.08 21.11 -17.54
C ARG A 370 -10.38 21.60 -16.13
N ALA A 371 -11.60 21.42 -15.65
CA ALA A 371 -11.99 21.82 -14.29
C ALA A 371 -11.23 21.05 -13.22
N LEU A 372 -11.00 19.74 -13.45
CA LEU A 372 -10.33 18.87 -12.50
C LEU A 372 -8.81 19.00 -12.52
N SER A 373 -8.20 19.13 -13.70
CA SER A 373 -6.74 19.04 -13.88
C SER A 373 -6.08 20.36 -14.28
N GLY A 374 -6.85 21.36 -14.67
CA GLY A 374 -6.32 22.57 -15.31
C GLY A 374 -5.82 22.35 -16.73
N ILE A 375 -5.89 21.13 -17.28
CA ILE A 375 -5.35 20.75 -18.59
C ILE A 375 -6.45 20.80 -19.64
N GLY A 376 -6.23 21.56 -20.72
CA GLY A 376 -7.06 21.51 -21.91
C GLY A 376 -6.63 20.36 -22.81
N ILE A 377 -7.51 19.41 -23.07
CA ILE A 377 -7.26 18.27 -23.96
C ILE A 377 -7.84 18.50 -25.35
N ALA A 378 -7.26 17.87 -26.38
CA ALA A 378 -7.78 17.94 -27.74
C ALA A 378 -9.12 17.19 -27.87
N TYR A 379 -9.93 17.56 -28.87
CA TYR A 379 -11.22 16.90 -29.12
C TYR A 379 -11.09 15.38 -29.30
N ARG A 380 -10.06 14.92 -30.03
CA ARG A 380 -9.79 13.48 -30.23
C ARG A 380 -9.42 12.74 -28.93
N GLU A 381 -8.75 13.43 -27.99
CA GLU A 381 -8.43 12.88 -26.66
C GLU A 381 -9.70 12.77 -25.80
N ALA A 382 -10.55 13.79 -25.87
CA ALA A 382 -11.86 13.74 -25.23
C ALA A 382 -12.74 12.62 -25.82
N TRP A 383 -12.67 12.39 -27.12
CA TRP A 383 -13.38 11.29 -27.76
C TRP A 383 -12.91 9.92 -27.25
N ALA A 384 -11.60 9.71 -27.13
CA ALA A 384 -11.05 8.47 -26.56
C ALA A 384 -11.52 8.24 -25.11
N ILE A 385 -11.64 9.30 -24.31
CA ILE A 385 -12.21 9.21 -22.97
C ILE A 385 -13.70 8.84 -23.02
N CYS A 386 -14.47 9.42 -23.98
CA CYS A 386 -15.88 9.05 -24.18
C CYS A 386 -16.04 7.57 -24.52
N GLU A 387 -15.20 7.04 -25.39
CA GLU A 387 -15.19 5.61 -25.74
C GLU A 387 -14.87 4.75 -24.50
N GLY A 388 -13.90 5.18 -23.69
CA GLY A 388 -13.59 4.53 -22.41
C GLY A 388 -14.76 4.56 -21.44
N LEU A 389 -15.45 5.70 -21.30
CA LEU A 389 -16.65 5.86 -20.48
C LEU A 389 -17.82 4.99 -20.99
N ALA A 390 -17.99 4.89 -22.30
CA ALA A 390 -18.97 4.03 -22.95
C ALA A 390 -18.53 2.56 -23.02
N ARG A 391 -17.30 2.26 -22.57
CA ARG A 391 -16.66 0.95 -22.64
C ARG A 391 -16.64 0.33 -24.03
N LEU A 392 -16.63 1.16 -25.02
CA LEU A 392 -16.46 0.79 -26.43
C LEU A 392 -14.99 0.55 -26.78
N GLY A 393 -14.10 0.62 -25.81
CA GLY A 393 -12.66 0.54 -25.80
C GLY A 393 -11.98 0.64 -27.16
N PRO A 394 -11.12 1.63 -27.43
CA PRO A 394 -10.31 1.60 -28.63
C PRO A 394 -9.54 0.28 -28.64
N VAL A 395 -9.40 -0.35 -29.81
CA VAL A 395 -8.52 -1.51 -29.97
C VAL A 395 -7.11 -1.06 -29.58
N ASN A 396 -6.74 -1.33 -28.34
CA ASN A 396 -5.38 -1.06 -27.88
C ASN A 396 -4.53 -2.32 -28.09
N LEU A 397 -3.32 -2.13 -28.63
CA LEU A 397 -2.38 -3.23 -28.82
C LEU A 397 -1.97 -3.87 -27.48
N ASN A 398 -1.95 -3.08 -26.41
CA ASN A 398 -1.78 -3.55 -25.05
C ASN A 398 -3.13 -3.52 -24.31
N LYS A 399 -3.69 -4.70 -24.04
CA LYS A 399 -4.99 -4.87 -23.35
C LYS A 399 -5.06 -4.24 -21.97
N GLN A 400 -3.93 -4.03 -21.29
CA GLN A 400 -3.89 -3.34 -20.00
C GLN A 400 -4.32 -1.87 -20.10
N PHE A 401 -4.29 -1.27 -21.31
CA PHE A 401 -4.68 0.11 -21.55
C PHE A 401 -6.12 0.27 -22.10
N GLU A 402 -6.93 -0.75 -22.09
CA GLU A 402 -8.34 -0.70 -22.53
C GLU A 402 -9.29 -0.15 -21.42
N LYS A 403 -8.86 -0.11 -20.15
CA LYS A 403 -9.65 0.44 -19.05
C LYS A 403 -9.72 1.97 -19.15
N LEU A 404 -10.85 2.56 -18.69
CA LEU A 404 -11.02 4.01 -18.63
C LEU A 404 -9.87 4.71 -17.92
N SER A 405 -9.44 4.19 -16.78
CA SER A 405 -8.32 4.74 -16.01
C SER A 405 -7.02 4.78 -16.81
N SER A 406 -6.73 3.71 -17.55
CA SER A 406 -5.52 3.64 -18.38
C SER A 406 -5.62 4.54 -19.62
N ILE A 407 -6.81 4.71 -20.19
CA ILE A 407 -7.05 5.69 -21.27
C ILE A 407 -6.79 7.11 -20.77
N LEU A 408 -7.29 7.45 -19.58
CA LEU A 408 -6.98 8.73 -18.92
C LEU A 408 -5.48 8.88 -18.70
N GLY A 409 -4.80 7.84 -18.20
CA GLY A 409 -3.35 7.82 -18.00
C GLY A 409 -2.58 8.11 -19.29
N GLN A 410 -2.98 7.51 -20.42
CA GLN A 410 -2.37 7.75 -21.73
C GLN A 410 -2.63 9.18 -22.25
N VAL A 411 -3.85 9.67 -22.09
CA VAL A 411 -4.19 11.06 -22.47
C VAL A 411 -3.35 12.05 -21.65
N PHE A 412 -3.33 11.87 -20.33
CA PHE A 412 -2.55 12.78 -19.47
C PHE A 412 -1.03 12.63 -19.64
N ALA A 413 -0.54 11.47 -20.08
CA ALA A 413 0.88 11.31 -20.42
C ALA A 413 1.35 12.29 -21.49
N ASN A 414 0.50 12.59 -22.49
CA ASN A 414 0.79 13.61 -23.52
C ASN A 414 1.01 15.01 -22.93
N HIS A 415 0.47 15.27 -21.75
CA HIS A 415 0.45 16.60 -21.14
C HIS A 415 1.41 16.72 -19.96
N THR A 416 1.61 15.65 -19.18
CA THR A 416 2.41 15.64 -17.95
C THR A 416 3.78 15.02 -18.11
N GLY A 417 3.99 14.26 -19.20
CA GLY A 417 5.20 13.48 -19.43
C GLY A 417 5.29 12.20 -18.58
N ILE A 418 4.27 11.85 -17.79
CA ILE A 418 4.26 10.59 -17.02
C ILE A 418 3.63 9.48 -17.86
N GLY A 419 4.48 8.54 -18.29
CA GLY A 419 4.06 7.34 -18.99
C GLY A 419 4.02 6.10 -18.08
N TRP A 420 3.40 5.02 -18.56
CA TRP A 420 3.15 3.80 -17.82
C TRP A 420 3.49 2.58 -18.65
N VAL A 421 4.01 1.52 -18.00
CA VAL A 421 4.30 0.24 -18.66
C VAL A 421 3.05 -0.62 -18.75
N GLY A 422 2.15 -0.49 -17.81
CA GLY A 422 0.91 -1.23 -17.74
C GLY A 422 -0.05 -0.66 -16.70
N SER A 423 -0.92 -1.49 -16.16
CA SER A 423 -1.87 -1.16 -15.09
C SER A 423 -1.91 -2.23 -14.00
N THR A 424 -0.84 -3.01 -13.87
CA THR A 424 -0.72 -4.13 -12.92
C THR A 424 0.67 -4.14 -12.28
N HIS A 425 0.85 -5.01 -11.29
CA HIS A 425 2.12 -5.16 -10.58
C HIS A 425 3.27 -5.53 -11.52
N THR A 426 4.48 -5.23 -11.09
CA THR A 426 5.73 -5.51 -11.79
C THR A 426 6.70 -6.28 -10.90
N SER A 427 7.71 -6.92 -11.50
CA SER A 427 8.66 -7.80 -10.79
C SER A 427 9.96 -7.11 -10.42
N ASP A 428 9.92 -5.81 -10.20
CA ASP A 428 11.12 -5.03 -9.86
C ASP A 428 11.68 -5.43 -8.49
N TYR A 429 12.99 -5.30 -8.33
CA TYR A 429 13.55 -5.18 -7.00
C TYR A 429 13.17 -3.82 -6.43
N VAL A 430 12.65 -3.82 -5.21
CA VAL A 430 12.11 -2.63 -4.58
C VAL A 430 13.05 -2.10 -3.50
N ILE A 431 13.04 -0.77 -3.31
CA ILE A 431 13.92 -0.10 -2.36
C ILE A 431 13.47 -0.41 -0.92
N THR A 432 14.43 -0.71 -0.05
CA THR A 432 14.23 -0.71 1.40
C THR A 432 15.22 0.20 2.08
N THR A 433 14.79 0.79 3.17
CA THR A 433 15.60 1.70 4.00
C THR A 433 15.36 1.37 5.46
N ALA A 434 16.41 1.30 6.27
CA ALA A 434 16.26 1.02 7.69
C ALA A 434 17.09 2.00 8.54
N VAL A 435 16.51 2.40 9.68
CA VAL A 435 17.09 3.35 10.63
C VAL A 435 16.89 2.84 12.05
N GLY A 436 17.87 3.01 12.90
CA GLY A 436 17.83 2.61 14.31
C GLY A 436 18.57 1.29 14.60
N PRO A 437 18.44 0.76 15.83
CA PRO A 437 19.16 -0.45 16.23
C PRO A 437 18.74 -1.64 15.37
N GLY A 438 19.72 -2.39 14.85
CA GLY A 438 19.51 -3.54 13.98
C GLY A 438 19.28 -3.22 12.51
N ALA A 439 19.28 -1.97 12.10
CA ALA A 439 19.09 -1.53 10.71
C ALA A 439 20.06 -2.22 9.73
N SER A 440 21.32 -2.47 10.13
CA SER A 440 22.34 -3.15 9.30
C SER A 440 21.91 -4.49 8.73
N GLN A 441 20.93 -5.15 9.34
CA GLN A 441 20.39 -6.41 8.85
C GLN A 441 19.69 -6.27 7.48
N PHE A 442 19.29 -5.06 7.09
CA PHE A 442 18.52 -4.78 5.87
C PHE A 442 19.39 -4.27 4.70
N ALA A 443 20.71 -4.31 4.83
CA ALA A 443 21.65 -3.88 3.78
C ALA A 443 21.70 -4.87 2.61
N GLY A 444 21.94 -4.34 1.40
CA GLY A 444 22.15 -5.13 0.19
C GLY A 444 20.85 -5.73 -0.39
N LEU A 445 20.97 -6.89 -1.07
CA LEU A 445 19.80 -7.59 -1.61
C LEU A 445 19.27 -8.57 -0.57
N VAL A 446 18.03 -8.36 -0.13
CA VAL A 446 17.33 -9.14 0.89
C VAL A 446 16.14 -9.84 0.25
N ARG A 447 16.00 -11.14 0.46
CA ARG A 447 14.77 -11.85 0.07
C ARG A 447 13.64 -11.44 1.00
N ASN A 448 12.45 -11.30 0.46
CA ASN A 448 11.25 -10.99 1.26
C ASN A 448 11.05 -11.97 2.45
N THR A 449 11.39 -13.25 2.29
CA THR A 449 11.33 -14.27 3.36
C THR A 449 12.37 -14.07 4.44
N ASP A 450 13.54 -13.49 4.14
CA ASP A 450 14.61 -13.27 5.12
C ASP A 450 14.22 -12.18 6.13
N VAL A 451 13.31 -11.27 5.76
CA VAL A 451 12.81 -10.21 6.62
C VAL A 451 12.21 -10.76 7.90
N PHE A 452 11.39 -11.81 7.81
CA PHE A 452 10.83 -12.51 8.97
C PHE A 452 11.91 -12.92 9.98
N HIS A 453 12.94 -13.60 9.51
CA HIS A 453 14.02 -14.10 10.36
C HIS A 453 14.87 -12.97 10.95
N LYS A 454 15.03 -11.86 10.23
CA LYS A 454 15.69 -10.65 10.73
C LYS A 454 14.87 -10.01 11.85
N LEU A 455 13.59 -9.78 11.63
CA LEU A 455 12.69 -9.18 12.61
C LEU A 455 12.53 -10.05 13.88
N THR A 456 12.37 -11.37 13.72
CA THR A 456 12.23 -12.27 14.90
C THR A 456 13.50 -12.29 15.76
N ARG A 457 14.70 -12.36 15.13
CA ARG A 457 15.98 -12.27 15.87
C ARG A 457 16.13 -10.92 16.57
N LEU A 458 15.75 -9.82 15.93
CA LEU A 458 15.78 -8.49 16.56
C LEU A 458 14.80 -8.37 17.73
N MET A 459 13.70 -9.12 17.72
CA MET A 459 12.78 -9.25 18.88
C MET A 459 13.24 -10.28 19.93
N GLY A 460 14.41 -10.92 19.74
CA GLY A 460 15.01 -11.83 20.71
C GLY A 460 14.50 -13.27 20.66
N PHE A 461 13.97 -13.72 19.52
CA PHE A 461 13.55 -15.12 19.35
C PHE A 461 13.77 -15.63 17.94
N GLU A 462 13.78 -16.94 17.78
CA GLU A 462 13.80 -17.62 16.50
C GLU A 462 12.54 -18.45 16.32
N PHE A 463 12.03 -18.46 15.11
CA PHE A 463 10.90 -19.30 14.71
C PHE A 463 11.06 -19.67 13.23
N LYS A 464 10.60 -20.84 12.86
CA LYS A 464 10.61 -21.30 11.46
C LYS A 464 9.26 -21.89 11.11
N ASN A 465 8.55 -21.24 10.20
CA ASN A 465 7.37 -21.81 9.57
C ASN A 465 7.75 -22.91 8.57
N PRO A 466 6.83 -23.85 8.26
CA PRO A 466 6.99 -24.71 7.10
C PRO A 466 7.09 -23.87 5.81
N SER A 467 7.79 -24.41 4.84
CA SER A 467 7.93 -23.80 3.51
C SER A 467 7.75 -24.86 2.42
N MET A 468 7.36 -24.44 1.23
CA MET A 468 7.19 -25.32 0.08
C MET A 468 8.05 -24.78 -1.07
N ASP A 469 8.70 -25.70 -1.80
CA ASP A 469 9.39 -25.34 -3.05
C ASP A 469 8.40 -25.21 -4.21
N ALA A 470 8.82 -24.50 -5.27
CA ALA A 470 7.96 -24.23 -6.42
C ALA A 470 7.54 -25.48 -7.20
N GLU A 471 8.35 -26.55 -7.20
CA GLU A 471 8.03 -27.81 -7.89
C GLU A 471 6.90 -28.54 -7.16
N THR A 472 7.04 -28.70 -5.85
CA THR A 472 5.98 -29.28 -4.99
C THR A 472 4.70 -28.47 -5.08
N ALA A 473 4.79 -27.13 -5.05
CA ALA A 473 3.66 -26.22 -5.11
C ALA A 473 2.83 -26.36 -6.40
N ARG A 474 3.46 -26.64 -7.55
CA ARG A 474 2.76 -26.84 -8.83
C ARG A 474 1.72 -27.95 -8.77
N LYS A 475 1.89 -28.97 -7.93
CA LYS A 475 0.92 -30.06 -7.76
C LYS A 475 -0.41 -29.57 -7.20
N TYR A 476 -0.41 -28.45 -6.51
CA TYR A 476 -1.60 -27.84 -5.90
C TYR A 476 -2.22 -26.71 -6.74
N ALA A 477 -1.55 -26.26 -7.79
CA ALA A 477 -2.01 -25.16 -8.63
C ALA A 477 -3.37 -25.43 -9.28
N ALA A 478 -3.64 -26.68 -9.69
CA ALA A 478 -4.91 -27.11 -10.30
C ALA A 478 -6.09 -27.20 -9.29
N ALA A 479 -5.81 -27.28 -8.01
CA ALA A 479 -6.83 -27.35 -6.95
C ALA A 479 -7.37 -25.96 -6.55
N ILE A 480 -6.75 -24.88 -7.02
CA ILE A 480 -7.22 -23.51 -6.77
C ILE A 480 -8.24 -23.18 -7.86
N PRO A 481 -9.52 -22.95 -7.51
CA PRO A 481 -10.50 -22.55 -8.50
C PRO A 481 -10.04 -21.26 -9.19
N PRO A 482 -10.24 -21.14 -10.53
CA PRO A 482 -9.93 -19.90 -11.22
C PRO A 482 -10.65 -18.75 -10.50
N ARG A 483 -9.88 -17.77 -10.12
CA ARG A 483 -10.42 -16.54 -9.56
C ARG A 483 -11.29 -15.87 -10.62
N GLU A 484 -12.45 -15.38 -10.23
CA GLU A 484 -12.99 -14.22 -10.91
C GLU A 484 -11.87 -13.17 -10.85
N ARG A 485 -11.37 -12.75 -12.01
CA ARG A 485 -10.27 -11.79 -12.06
C ARG A 485 -10.67 -10.58 -11.23
N PRO A 486 -9.86 -10.13 -10.29
CA PRO A 486 -10.10 -8.84 -9.64
C PRO A 486 -10.21 -7.77 -10.74
N ASP A 487 -11.02 -6.76 -10.53
CA ASP A 487 -11.30 -5.72 -11.52
C ASP A 487 -10.07 -4.92 -11.94
N TRP A 488 -8.99 -5.04 -11.18
CA TRP A 488 -7.70 -4.39 -11.41
C TRP A 488 -6.64 -5.31 -12.07
N ALA A 489 -6.96 -6.58 -12.37
CA ALA A 489 -6.04 -7.53 -13.01
C ALA A 489 -6.41 -7.81 -14.46
#